data_797d4f28669d2f9835cd607e8e527781
#
_entry.id   797d4f28669d2f9835cd607e8e527781
#
_cell.length_a   1.000
_cell.length_b   1.000
_cell.length_c   1.000
_cell.angle_alpha   90.00
_cell.angle_beta   90.00
_cell.angle_gamma   90.00
#
_symmetry.space_group_name_H-M   'P 1'
#
loop_
_entity.id
_entity.type
_entity.pdbx_description
1 polymer ?
#
loop_
_entity_poly.entity_id
_entity_poly.type
_entity_poly.pdbx_seq_one_letter_code
_entity_poly.pdbx_strand_id
1 'polypeptide(L)'
;KIGYMQKIRNIAIIAHVDHGKTTLVDKMLLAGHLFRENQNSGELILDNNDLERERGITILSKNVSIRYKDYKINVIDTPGHADFGGEVERVLNMADGCLLLVDAFEGPMPQTRFVLQKAIEMGLKPVVVINKVDKPNCRPDEVQEMVLDLMFSLDATEEQLDFPTIYGSAKQGWFSTDWRKPTDNITALLDAIIEYIPEPQYLEGTPQMLITSLDYSPYVGRIAVGRVHRGELKEGMDVALCKKDGSVVKQRIKELDVFEGMGRAKVQSVGSGDICALIGIENFEIGDTIADVVKPEALPRIAIDEPTMSMLFTINDSPFFGKDGKYVTSRHIADRLTRELDKNLALRVERGDTDDAWTVYGRGVLHLSVLIETMRREGYELQVGQPQVIIKEIDGQKCEPVELLTINLPEEYASKIIDMVTRRKGEMVSMTTQNDRIHIEFHIPSRGIIGLRTNVLTASAGEAIMAHRFLEYQPWKGDIDRRTNGSLIAMEAGTAYAYAIDKLQDRGRFFIFPQEEVYAGQVVGENAKDNDIVVNVTKSKKLTNMRASGADDKARIVPL
;
A
#
# COMPACT_ATOMS: atom_id res chain seq x y z
N LYS A 1 11.37 0.06 44.67
CA LYS A 1 12.02 0.75 43.53
C LYS A 1 10.91 1.12 42.58
N ILE A 2 10.46 2.34 42.63
CA ILE A 2 9.52 2.93 41.66
C ILE A 2 10.32 3.00 40.37
N GLY A 3 10.08 2.02 39.48
CA GLY A 3 10.61 2.10 38.11
C GLY A 3 10.05 3.36 37.46
N TYR A 4 10.91 4.20 36.93
CA TYR A 4 10.51 5.32 36.09
C TYR A 4 9.63 4.76 34.96
N MET A 5 8.33 4.95 35.04
CA MET A 5 7.43 4.66 33.93
C MET A 5 7.89 5.53 32.76
N GLN A 6 8.34 4.90 31.72
CA GLN A 6 8.76 5.59 30.51
C GLN A 6 7.54 6.29 29.91
N LYS A 7 7.61 7.61 29.77
CA LYS A 7 6.54 8.36 29.11
C LYS A 7 6.49 7.98 27.62
N ILE A 8 5.43 7.32 27.21
CA ILE A 8 5.26 6.76 25.85
C ILE A 8 4.13 7.48 25.14
N ARG A 9 4.30 7.68 23.84
CA ARG A 9 3.24 8.06 22.90
C ARG A 9 3.29 7.13 21.70
N ASN A 10 2.17 6.51 21.36
CA ASN A 10 2.03 5.63 20.21
C ASN A 10 1.18 6.34 19.15
N ILE A 11 1.76 6.68 18.03
CA ILE A 11 1.09 7.42 16.96
C ILE A 11 1.17 6.68 15.63
N ALA A 12 0.07 6.72 14.87
CA ALA A 12 0.02 6.27 13.48
C ALA A 12 0.04 7.48 12.54
N ILE A 13 0.78 7.43 11.45
CA ILE A 13 0.78 8.50 10.44
C ILE A 13 -0.16 8.12 9.32
N ILE A 14 -1.13 8.99 9.06
CA ILE A 14 -2.10 8.89 7.98
C ILE A 14 -1.82 10.00 6.97
N ALA A 15 -1.51 9.65 5.75
CA ALA A 15 -1.22 10.61 4.69
C ALA A 15 -1.59 10.07 3.31
N HIS A 16 -1.97 10.97 2.41
CA HIS A 16 -2.03 10.66 0.98
C HIS A 16 -0.62 10.57 0.39
N VAL A 17 -0.51 9.88 -0.73
CA VAL A 17 0.70 9.86 -1.57
C VAL A 17 1.15 11.30 -1.86
N ASP A 18 2.44 11.53 -1.82
CA ASP A 18 3.07 12.83 -2.07
C ASP A 18 2.74 13.97 -1.06
N HIS A 19 1.95 13.73 -0.02
CA HIS A 19 1.73 14.74 1.02
C HIS A 19 2.93 14.98 1.94
N GLY A 20 4.00 14.16 1.80
CA GLY A 20 5.28 14.36 2.48
C GLY A 20 5.49 13.52 3.74
N LYS A 21 4.82 12.36 3.84
CA LYS A 21 4.92 11.45 4.99
C LYS A 21 6.36 11.03 5.29
N THR A 22 7.08 10.51 4.30
CA THR A 22 8.47 10.06 4.47
C THR A 22 9.39 11.20 4.89
N THR A 23 9.26 12.35 4.24
CA THR A 23 10.05 13.55 4.61
C THR A 23 9.77 13.99 6.04
N LEU A 24 8.52 13.93 6.50
CA LEU A 24 8.14 14.26 7.86
C LEU A 24 8.81 13.31 8.87
N VAL A 25 8.71 12.01 8.65
CA VAL A 25 9.30 11.02 9.56
C VAL A 25 10.82 11.13 9.58
N ASP A 26 11.47 11.38 8.45
CA ASP A 26 12.91 11.65 8.39
C ASP A 26 13.30 12.87 9.24
N LYS A 27 12.53 13.95 9.18
CA LYS A 27 12.77 15.14 10.03
C LYS A 27 12.52 14.87 11.52
N MET A 28 11.52 14.05 11.84
CA MET A 28 11.27 13.62 13.22
C MET A 28 12.44 12.78 13.76
N LEU A 29 12.99 11.86 12.97
CA LEU A 29 14.16 11.06 13.31
C LEU A 29 15.41 11.94 13.54
N LEU A 30 15.64 12.93 12.68
CA LEU A 30 16.74 13.89 12.83
C LEU A 30 16.59 14.70 14.13
N ALA A 31 15.40 15.18 14.43
CA ALA A 31 15.12 15.92 15.66
C ALA A 31 15.32 15.06 16.92
N GLY A 32 15.14 13.75 16.82
CA GLY A 32 15.40 12.79 17.89
C GLY A 32 16.88 12.50 18.15
N HIS A 33 17.82 13.16 17.50
CA HIS A 33 19.28 12.96 17.62
C HIS A 33 19.75 11.53 17.38
N LEU A 34 19.08 10.78 16.48
CA LEU A 34 19.36 9.36 16.24
C LEU A 34 20.38 9.11 15.12
N PHE A 35 20.75 10.15 14.37
CA PHE A 35 21.81 10.07 13.38
C PHE A 35 23.17 10.38 14.04
N ARG A 36 24.10 9.44 13.97
CA ARG A 36 25.50 9.72 14.28
C ARG A 36 26.06 10.65 13.19
N GLU A 37 26.87 11.62 13.58
CA GLU A 37 27.44 12.70 12.75
C GLU A 37 28.13 12.24 11.44
N ASN A 38 28.32 10.93 11.22
CA ASN A 38 29.05 10.36 10.09
C ASN A 38 28.22 9.55 9.08
N GLN A 39 26.89 9.53 9.18
CA GLN A 39 26.05 8.92 8.15
C GLN A 39 25.43 10.00 7.28
N ASN A 40 25.91 10.13 6.03
CA ASN A 40 25.20 10.82 4.97
C ASN A 40 23.88 10.07 4.75
N SER A 41 22.83 10.47 5.43
CA SER A 41 21.49 9.99 5.23
C SER A 41 20.99 10.54 3.90
N GLY A 42 20.73 9.68 2.94
CA GLY A 42 19.99 10.05 1.74
C GLY A 42 18.63 10.65 2.12
N GLU A 43 18.06 11.48 1.26
CA GLU A 43 16.86 12.29 1.55
C GLU A 43 15.57 11.49 1.89
N LEU A 44 15.56 10.16 1.73
CA LEU A 44 14.37 9.30 1.95
C LEU A 44 14.76 8.02 2.68
N ILE A 45 14.88 8.10 4.00
CA ILE A 45 15.42 7.01 4.83
C ILE A 45 14.42 5.87 5.03
N LEU A 46 13.13 6.15 5.06
CA LEU A 46 12.08 5.14 5.27
C LEU A 46 11.78 4.32 4.02
N ASP A 47 11.83 4.91 2.85
CA ASP A 47 11.52 4.23 1.57
C ASP A 47 12.78 3.52 1.04
N ASN A 48 13.22 2.47 1.72
CA ASN A 48 14.33 1.64 1.27
C ASN A 48 13.96 0.66 0.16
N ASN A 49 12.69 0.55 -0.20
CA ASN A 49 12.21 -0.28 -1.27
C ASN A 49 12.07 0.54 -2.56
N ASP A 50 12.77 0.15 -3.61
CA ASP A 50 12.73 0.84 -4.91
C ASP A 50 11.30 0.95 -5.48
N LEU A 51 10.45 -0.06 -5.23
CA LEU A 51 9.04 -0.04 -5.63
C LEU A 51 8.21 1.00 -4.88
N GLU A 52 8.47 1.21 -3.59
CA GLU A 52 7.81 2.26 -2.80
C GLU A 52 8.16 3.64 -3.35
N ARG A 53 9.44 3.86 -3.65
CA ARG A 53 9.91 5.14 -4.23
C ARG A 53 9.32 5.40 -5.61
N GLU A 54 9.31 4.40 -6.50
CA GLU A 54 8.80 4.54 -7.87
C GLU A 54 7.29 4.77 -7.91
N ARG A 55 6.54 4.12 -7.02
CA ARG A 55 5.09 4.23 -6.94
C ARG A 55 4.61 5.38 -6.05
N GLY A 56 5.50 5.95 -5.24
CA GLY A 56 5.20 7.00 -4.26
C GLY A 56 4.24 6.56 -3.16
N ILE A 57 4.10 5.25 -2.89
CA ILE A 57 3.20 4.69 -1.89
C ILE A 57 3.97 3.85 -0.87
N THR A 58 3.50 3.85 0.37
CA THR A 58 3.97 2.92 1.39
C THR A 58 3.32 1.57 1.19
N ILE A 59 4.13 0.54 0.97
CA ILE A 59 3.69 -0.84 0.78
C ILE A 59 3.78 -1.61 2.10
N LEU A 60 4.89 -1.45 2.81
CA LEU A 60 5.15 -2.12 4.08
C LEU A 60 5.07 -1.14 5.24
N SER A 61 4.28 -1.51 6.24
CA SER A 61 4.23 -0.79 7.51
C SER A 61 5.58 -0.91 8.26
N LYS A 62 6.10 0.21 8.72
CA LYS A 62 7.35 0.28 9.47
C LYS A 62 7.12 0.95 10.81
N ASN A 63 7.86 0.50 11.81
CA ASN A 63 7.86 1.11 13.13
C ASN A 63 9.20 1.81 13.35
N VAL A 64 9.12 3.06 13.78
CA VAL A 64 10.28 3.82 14.24
C VAL A 64 10.00 4.40 15.61
N SER A 65 11.03 4.73 16.35
CA SER A 65 10.89 5.34 17.66
C SER A 65 11.82 6.53 17.81
N ILE A 66 11.31 7.59 18.40
CA ILE A 66 12.00 8.86 18.58
C ILE A 66 12.01 9.19 20.07
N ARG A 67 13.15 9.69 20.57
CA ARG A 67 13.22 10.26 21.90
C ARG A 67 13.19 11.78 21.80
N TYR A 68 12.25 12.36 22.54
CA TYR A 68 12.09 13.79 22.62
C TYR A 68 11.78 14.20 24.06
N LYS A 69 12.63 15.05 24.65
CA LYS A 69 12.61 15.30 26.09
C LYS A 69 12.74 13.96 26.86
N ASP A 70 11.86 13.69 27.80
CA ASP A 70 11.78 12.42 28.55
C ASP A 70 10.73 11.44 27.99
N TYR A 71 10.23 11.72 26.79
CA TYR A 71 9.22 10.89 26.09
C TYR A 71 9.86 9.97 25.04
N LYS A 72 9.26 8.80 24.91
CA LYS A 72 9.47 7.89 23.78
C LYS A 72 8.23 7.98 22.87
N ILE A 73 8.42 8.39 21.64
CA ILE A 73 7.37 8.47 20.64
C ILE A 73 7.56 7.33 19.64
N ASN A 74 6.68 6.35 19.70
CA ASN A 74 6.61 5.28 18.70
C ASN A 74 5.77 5.77 17.53
N VAL A 75 6.37 5.78 16.37
CA VAL A 75 5.73 6.20 15.11
C VAL A 75 5.49 4.98 14.25
N ILE A 76 4.24 4.75 13.93
CA ILE A 76 3.79 3.60 13.15
C ILE A 76 3.36 4.10 11.78
N ASP A 77 4.05 3.66 10.75
CA ASP A 77 3.71 4.01 9.37
C ASP A 77 2.52 3.18 8.89
N THR A 78 1.53 3.82 8.27
CA THR A 78 0.36 3.15 7.72
C THR A 78 0.52 2.90 6.23
N PRO A 79 0.10 1.71 5.72
CA PRO A 79 0.06 1.48 4.28
C PRO A 79 -0.81 2.50 3.56
N GLY A 80 -0.35 2.93 2.38
CA GLY A 80 -0.97 4.03 1.63
C GLY A 80 -2.06 3.62 0.65
N HIS A 81 -2.44 2.33 0.56
CA HIS A 81 -3.39 1.84 -0.43
C HIS A 81 -4.44 0.91 0.16
N ALA A 82 -5.65 0.93 -0.43
CA ALA A 82 -6.79 0.13 0.02
C ALA A 82 -6.59 -1.39 -0.05
N ASP A 83 -5.73 -1.88 -0.95
CA ASP A 83 -5.38 -3.31 -1.02
C ASP A 83 -4.69 -3.83 0.26
N PHE A 84 -4.23 -2.91 1.12
CA PHE A 84 -3.62 -3.20 2.42
C PHE A 84 -4.54 -2.87 3.61
N GLY A 85 -5.86 -2.80 3.39
CA GLY A 85 -6.85 -2.38 4.40
C GLY A 85 -6.77 -3.13 5.71
N GLY A 86 -6.62 -4.45 5.70
CA GLY A 86 -6.47 -5.24 6.91
C GLY A 86 -5.16 -4.97 7.67
N GLU A 87 -4.12 -4.48 7.01
CA GLU A 87 -2.90 -4.04 7.66
C GLU A 87 -3.10 -2.69 8.35
N VAL A 88 -3.89 -1.81 7.76
CA VAL A 88 -4.24 -0.52 8.34
C VAL A 88 -4.90 -0.70 9.70
N GLU A 89 -5.91 -1.55 9.81
CA GLU A 89 -6.61 -1.79 11.08
C GLU A 89 -5.68 -2.37 12.16
N ARG A 90 -4.79 -3.29 11.79
CA ARG A 90 -3.80 -3.86 12.70
C ARG A 90 -2.79 -2.83 13.19
N VAL A 91 -2.30 -1.99 12.29
CA VAL A 91 -1.38 -0.90 12.63
C VAL A 91 -2.04 0.11 13.57
N LEU A 92 -3.26 0.52 13.28
CA LEU A 92 -4.03 1.44 14.11
C LEU A 92 -4.31 0.89 15.51
N ASN A 93 -4.41 -0.43 15.66
CA ASN A 93 -4.58 -1.08 16.96
C ASN A 93 -3.39 -0.86 17.91
N MET A 94 -2.20 -0.61 17.38
CA MET A 94 -1.01 -0.30 18.19
C MET A 94 -0.92 1.17 18.61
N ALA A 95 -1.75 2.05 18.07
CA ALA A 95 -1.70 3.49 18.29
C ALA A 95 -2.75 3.98 19.28
N ASP A 96 -2.47 5.08 19.96
CA ASP A 96 -3.39 5.81 20.83
C ASP A 96 -3.88 7.11 20.19
N GLY A 97 -3.19 7.56 19.16
CA GLY A 97 -3.56 8.71 18.34
C GLY A 97 -2.98 8.61 16.94
N CYS A 98 -3.34 9.56 16.10
CA CYS A 98 -2.86 9.62 14.72
C CYS A 98 -2.43 11.03 14.31
N LEU A 99 -1.44 11.10 13.42
CA LEU A 99 -1.10 12.31 12.68
C LEU A 99 -1.78 12.25 11.32
N LEU A 100 -2.69 13.15 11.07
CA LEU A 100 -3.26 13.34 9.73
C LEU A 100 -2.44 14.39 8.99
N LEU A 101 -1.64 13.95 8.03
CA LEU A 101 -0.79 14.80 7.21
C LEU A 101 -1.50 15.17 5.91
N VAL A 102 -1.67 16.46 5.68
CA VAL A 102 -2.42 17.00 4.54
C VAL A 102 -1.58 18.05 3.82
N ASP A 103 -1.60 18.03 2.49
CA ASP A 103 -0.98 19.07 1.66
C ASP A 103 -1.79 20.38 1.75
N ALA A 104 -1.12 21.50 1.97
CA ALA A 104 -1.72 22.82 2.16
C ALA A 104 -2.47 23.36 0.94
N PHE A 105 -2.31 22.75 -0.22
CA PHE A 105 -3.02 23.10 -1.46
C PHE A 105 -4.11 22.09 -1.81
N GLU A 106 -3.75 20.81 -1.83
CA GLU A 106 -4.66 19.73 -2.27
C GLU A 106 -5.76 19.43 -1.26
N GLY A 107 -5.46 19.56 0.03
CA GLY A 107 -6.38 19.19 1.08
C GLY A 107 -6.48 17.67 1.31
N PRO A 108 -7.46 17.21 2.10
CA PRO A 108 -7.66 15.79 2.37
C PRO A 108 -8.14 15.06 1.12
N MET A 109 -7.53 13.89 0.85
CA MET A 109 -7.76 13.09 -0.35
C MET A 109 -8.60 11.84 -0.08
N PRO A 110 -9.29 11.28 -1.10
CA PRO A 110 -10.18 10.12 -0.92
C PRO A 110 -9.53 8.91 -0.27
N GLN A 111 -8.25 8.64 -0.54
CA GLN A 111 -7.52 7.50 0.04
C GLN A 111 -7.37 7.60 1.56
N THR A 112 -7.12 8.80 2.07
CA THR A 112 -6.97 9.03 3.51
C THR A 112 -8.29 8.92 4.27
N ARG A 113 -9.41 9.14 3.60
CA ARG A 113 -10.75 9.05 4.19
C ARG A 113 -10.99 7.69 4.86
N PHE A 114 -10.65 6.60 4.17
CA PHE A 114 -10.84 5.25 4.72
C PHE A 114 -9.99 5.01 5.98
N VAL A 115 -8.70 5.34 5.92
CA VAL A 115 -7.78 5.15 7.05
C VAL A 115 -8.19 6.03 8.23
N LEU A 116 -8.57 7.27 7.96
CA LEU A 116 -9.06 8.20 8.96
C LEU A 116 -10.38 7.74 9.59
N GLN A 117 -11.33 7.24 8.79
CA GLN A 117 -12.57 6.66 9.28
C GLN A 117 -12.30 5.54 10.29
N LYS A 118 -11.41 4.61 9.95
CA LYS A 118 -11.02 3.53 10.86
C LYS A 118 -10.37 4.05 12.14
N ALA A 119 -9.49 5.04 12.04
CA ALA A 119 -8.87 5.66 13.20
C ALA A 119 -9.91 6.32 14.14
N ILE A 120 -10.90 7.02 13.57
CA ILE A 120 -11.99 7.65 14.33
C ILE A 120 -12.89 6.61 14.98
N GLU A 121 -13.31 5.57 14.26
CA GLU A 121 -14.10 4.45 14.79
C GLU A 121 -13.41 3.74 15.96
N MET A 122 -12.08 3.66 15.94
CA MET A 122 -11.26 3.07 17.01
C MET A 122 -11.00 4.04 18.18
N GLY A 123 -11.50 5.27 18.11
CA GLY A 123 -11.35 6.27 19.17
C GLY A 123 -9.98 6.94 19.23
N LEU A 124 -9.16 6.86 18.17
CA LEU A 124 -7.86 7.52 18.14
C LEU A 124 -8.01 9.05 18.12
N LYS A 125 -7.18 9.73 18.88
CA LYS A 125 -7.13 11.21 18.88
C LYS A 125 -6.27 11.72 17.74
N PRO A 126 -6.78 12.58 16.86
CA PRO A 126 -6.02 13.12 15.74
C PRO A 126 -5.24 14.38 16.12
N VAL A 127 -4.06 14.51 15.55
CA VAL A 127 -3.31 15.75 15.39
C VAL A 127 -3.20 16.02 13.90
N VAL A 128 -3.65 17.17 13.45
CA VAL A 128 -3.64 17.53 12.03
C VAL A 128 -2.38 18.32 11.70
N VAL A 129 -1.68 17.91 10.66
CA VAL A 129 -0.46 18.55 10.17
C VAL A 129 -0.70 19.00 8.74
N ILE A 130 -0.75 20.32 8.55
CA ILE A 130 -0.87 20.93 7.22
C ILE A 130 0.52 21.27 6.71
N ASN A 131 0.97 20.47 5.75
CA ASN A 131 2.33 20.48 5.20
C ASN A 131 2.40 21.28 3.90
N LYS A 132 3.62 21.67 3.53
CA LYS A 132 3.94 22.39 2.28
C LYS A 132 3.37 23.81 2.21
N VAL A 133 3.30 24.49 3.34
CA VAL A 133 2.91 25.91 3.40
C VAL A 133 3.95 26.85 2.79
N ASP A 134 5.12 26.33 2.42
CA ASP A 134 6.16 27.03 1.67
C ASP A 134 5.82 27.20 0.17
N LYS A 135 4.79 26.52 -0.33
CA LYS A 135 4.34 26.68 -1.72
C LYS A 135 3.53 27.96 -1.89
N PRO A 136 3.74 28.71 -3.02
CA PRO A 136 3.09 30.01 -3.23
C PRO A 136 1.57 29.93 -3.41
N ASN A 137 1.06 28.77 -3.81
CA ASN A 137 -0.37 28.53 -4.02
C ASN A 137 -1.06 27.83 -2.85
N CYS A 138 -0.42 27.75 -1.68
CA CYS A 138 -1.01 27.13 -0.51
C CYS A 138 -2.22 27.91 0.02
N ARG A 139 -3.18 27.18 0.61
CA ARG A 139 -4.41 27.70 1.23
C ARG A 139 -4.67 27.00 2.57
N PRO A 140 -3.79 27.19 3.57
CA PRO A 140 -3.82 26.39 4.78
C PRO A 140 -5.12 26.54 5.58
N ASP A 141 -5.70 27.75 5.64
CA ASP A 141 -6.93 28.01 6.39
C ASP A 141 -8.13 27.26 5.76
N GLU A 142 -8.25 27.26 4.41
CA GLU A 142 -9.29 26.49 3.71
C GLU A 142 -9.10 24.98 3.89
N VAL A 143 -7.86 24.50 3.83
CA VAL A 143 -7.56 23.08 4.03
C VAL A 143 -7.91 22.64 5.44
N GLN A 144 -7.69 23.47 6.45
CA GLN A 144 -8.09 23.19 7.82
C GLN A 144 -9.62 23.08 7.95
N GLU A 145 -10.39 23.93 7.28
CA GLU A 145 -11.86 23.81 7.21
C GLU A 145 -12.29 22.52 6.50
N MET A 146 -11.64 22.15 5.38
CA MET A 146 -11.90 20.89 4.66
C MET A 146 -11.66 19.66 5.55
N VAL A 147 -10.62 19.69 6.38
CA VAL A 147 -10.34 18.61 7.34
C VAL A 147 -11.43 18.53 8.41
N LEU A 148 -11.87 19.66 8.92
CA LEU A 148 -12.96 19.72 9.91
C LEU A 148 -14.26 19.14 9.33
N ASP A 149 -14.64 19.53 8.10
CA ASP A 149 -15.81 18.99 7.40
C ASP A 149 -15.67 17.47 7.17
N LEU A 150 -14.47 17.00 6.83
CA LEU A 150 -14.21 15.58 6.71
C LEU A 150 -14.43 14.85 8.03
N MET A 151 -13.90 15.39 9.14
CA MET A 151 -14.08 14.80 10.47
C MET A 151 -15.57 14.73 10.87
N PHE A 152 -16.35 15.77 10.60
CA PHE A 152 -17.80 15.76 10.78
C PHE A 152 -18.48 14.67 9.95
N SER A 153 -18.10 14.52 8.70
CA SER A 153 -18.66 13.53 7.79
C SER A 153 -18.33 12.08 8.18
N LEU A 154 -17.36 11.89 9.06
CA LEU A 154 -16.93 10.59 9.59
C LEU A 154 -17.45 10.33 11.02
N ASP A 155 -18.40 11.12 11.49
CA ASP A 155 -18.99 11.02 12.82
C ASP A 155 -17.96 11.06 13.97
N ALA A 156 -16.95 11.93 13.83
CA ALA A 156 -15.97 12.14 14.88
C ALA A 156 -16.62 12.68 16.17
N THR A 157 -16.13 12.22 17.32
CA THR A 157 -16.60 12.70 18.63
C THR A 157 -16.17 14.16 18.89
N GLU A 158 -16.81 14.83 19.86
CA GLU A 158 -16.41 16.19 20.25
C GLU A 158 -14.93 16.26 20.65
N GLU A 159 -14.43 15.26 21.38
CA GLU A 159 -13.02 15.18 21.75
C GLU A 159 -12.08 15.01 20.54
N GLN A 160 -12.52 14.31 19.50
CA GLN A 160 -11.76 14.14 18.26
C GLN A 160 -11.84 15.39 17.38
N LEU A 161 -12.94 16.14 17.43
CA LEU A 161 -13.11 17.41 16.72
C LEU A 161 -12.29 18.56 17.34
N ASP A 162 -11.94 18.47 18.61
CA ASP A 162 -11.04 19.40 19.29
C ASP A 162 -9.56 19.03 19.02
N PHE A 163 -9.23 18.85 17.75
CA PHE A 163 -7.88 18.50 17.33
C PHE A 163 -6.99 19.74 17.17
N PRO A 164 -5.70 19.64 17.56
CA PRO A 164 -4.73 20.68 17.25
C PRO A 164 -4.34 20.62 15.77
N THR A 165 -4.11 21.79 15.17
CA THR A 165 -3.59 21.91 13.82
C THR A 165 -2.20 22.54 13.86
N ILE A 166 -1.22 21.85 13.26
CA ILE A 166 0.16 22.30 13.14
C ILE A 166 0.46 22.54 11.66
N TYR A 167 1.08 23.66 11.36
CA TYR A 167 1.38 24.09 9.99
C TYR A 167 2.90 24.13 9.76
N GLY A 168 3.34 23.79 8.56
CA GLY A 168 4.75 23.94 8.26
C GLY A 168 5.17 23.32 6.94
N SER A 169 6.47 23.13 6.81
CA SER A 169 7.12 22.47 5.68
C SER A 169 8.10 21.41 6.19
N ALA A 170 7.75 20.15 5.98
CA ALA A 170 8.65 19.03 6.29
C ALA A 170 9.96 19.16 5.49
N LYS A 171 9.89 19.59 4.22
CA LYS A 171 11.06 19.81 3.38
C LYS A 171 12.01 20.84 3.98
N GLN A 172 11.50 21.96 4.45
CA GLN A 172 12.28 23.03 5.07
C GLN A 172 12.62 22.75 6.55
N GLY A 173 11.95 21.76 7.17
CA GLY A 173 12.25 21.30 8.53
C GLY A 173 11.69 22.18 9.63
N TRP A 174 10.55 22.81 9.43
CA TRP A 174 9.91 23.64 10.46
C TRP A 174 8.40 23.43 10.55
N PHE A 175 7.86 23.58 11.76
CA PHE A 175 6.43 23.57 12.05
C PHE A 175 6.08 24.64 13.09
N SER A 176 4.87 25.17 13.00
CA SER A 176 4.35 26.22 13.89
C SER A 176 2.83 26.03 14.10
N THR A 177 2.30 26.63 15.14
CA THR A 177 0.85 26.73 15.38
C THR A 177 0.17 27.77 14.48
N ASP A 178 0.94 28.66 13.87
CA ASP A 178 0.48 29.67 12.91
C ASP A 178 1.37 29.65 11.68
N TRP A 179 0.81 29.31 10.52
CA TRP A 179 1.57 29.18 9.28
C TRP A 179 2.20 30.48 8.77
N ARG A 180 1.71 31.62 9.27
CA ARG A 180 2.26 32.95 8.97
C ARG A 180 3.50 33.29 9.79
N LYS A 181 3.82 32.46 10.77
CA LYS A 181 4.96 32.62 11.67
C LYS A 181 5.89 31.40 11.59
N PRO A 182 6.73 31.30 10.53
CA PRO A 182 7.69 30.21 10.39
C PRO A 182 8.63 30.14 11.60
N THR A 183 9.02 28.91 11.94
CA THR A 183 10.05 28.61 12.93
C THR A 183 11.28 28.03 12.23
N ASP A 184 12.28 27.61 12.99
CA ASP A 184 13.50 26.99 12.49
C ASP A 184 13.62 25.51 12.82
N ASN A 185 12.60 24.92 13.43
CA ASN A 185 12.58 23.54 13.90
C ASN A 185 11.17 22.93 13.90
N ILE A 186 11.09 21.66 14.27
CA ILE A 186 9.82 20.91 14.31
C ILE A 186 9.26 20.73 15.73
N THR A 187 9.76 21.45 16.71
CA THR A 187 9.38 21.26 18.12
C THR A 187 7.90 21.51 18.39
N ALA A 188 7.26 22.41 17.65
CA ALA A 188 5.82 22.64 17.77
C ALA A 188 5.00 21.38 17.47
N LEU A 189 5.42 20.56 16.50
CA LEU A 189 4.80 19.28 16.19
C LEU A 189 5.02 18.26 17.31
N LEU A 190 6.27 18.12 17.77
CA LEU A 190 6.60 17.16 18.83
C LEU A 190 5.93 17.51 20.15
N ASP A 191 5.85 18.78 20.49
CA ASP A 191 5.13 19.25 21.68
C ASP A 191 3.63 18.97 21.57
N ALA A 192 3.01 19.18 20.39
CA ALA A 192 1.61 18.84 20.15
C ALA A 192 1.33 17.33 20.31
N ILE A 193 2.22 16.46 19.84
CA ILE A 193 2.10 15.01 20.03
C ILE A 193 2.10 14.67 21.53
N ILE A 194 3.02 15.24 22.30
CA ILE A 194 3.11 14.98 23.74
C ILE A 194 1.87 15.46 24.48
N GLU A 195 1.34 16.63 24.12
CA GLU A 195 0.23 17.26 24.80
C GLU A 195 -1.11 16.65 24.48
N TYR A 196 -1.38 16.37 23.19
CA TYR A 196 -2.72 15.97 22.72
C TYR A 196 -2.91 14.46 22.52
N ILE A 197 -1.84 13.69 22.24
CA ILE A 197 -1.96 12.24 22.14
C ILE A 197 -1.96 11.65 23.56
N PRO A 198 -2.97 10.81 23.90
CA PRO A 198 -3.05 10.23 25.24
C PRO A 198 -1.92 9.23 25.50
N GLU A 199 -1.60 9.07 26.79
CA GLU A 199 -0.74 7.98 27.21
C GLU A 199 -1.41 6.63 26.96
N PRO A 200 -0.64 5.59 26.56
CA PRO A 200 -1.19 4.25 26.49
C PRO A 200 -1.69 3.83 27.87
N GLN A 201 -2.81 3.12 27.89
CA GLN A 201 -3.36 2.59 29.12
C GLN A 201 -2.39 1.56 29.73
N TYR A 202 -1.96 1.78 30.96
CA TYR A 202 -1.14 0.82 31.71
C TYR A 202 -2.03 -0.14 32.48
N LEU A 203 -1.93 -1.44 32.18
CA LEU A 203 -2.68 -2.49 32.84
C LEU A 203 -1.73 -3.45 33.55
N GLU A 204 -1.90 -3.58 34.86
CA GLU A 204 -1.18 -4.57 35.67
C GLU A 204 -1.83 -5.95 35.55
N GLY A 205 -1.04 -7.00 35.66
CA GLY A 205 -1.52 -8.37 35.66
C GLY A 205 -0.65 -9.33 34.88
N THR A 206 -1.20 -10.46 34.51
CA THR A 206 -0.52 -11.47 33.70
C THR A 206 -0.23 -10.93 32.30
N PRO A 207 0.89 -11.32 31.69
CA PRO A 207 1.31 -10.77 30.40
C PRO A 207 0.30 -11.10 29.30
N GLN A 208 0.04 -10.10 28.44
CA GLN A 208 -0.86 -10.26 27.31
C GLN A 208 -0.46 -9.29 26.19
N MET A 209 -0.22 -9.82 24.99
CA MET A 209 0.12 -9.06 23.80
C MET A 209 -0.56 -9.66 22.57
N LEU A 210 -1.26 -8.83 21.81
CA LEU A 210 -1.77 -9.22 20.50
C LEU A 210 -0.67 -9.08 19.46
N ILE A 211 -0.44 -10.12 18.65
CA ILE A 211 0.47 -10.06 17.51
C ILE A 211 -0.26 -9.35 16.36
N THR A 212 0.17 -8.14 16.03
CA THR A 212 -0.47 -7.28 15.05
C THR A 212 0.32 -7.15 13.76
N SER A 213 1.62 -7.42 13.79
CA SER A 213 2.52 -7.28 12.65
C SER A 213 3.58 -8.37 12.65
N LEU A 214 4.15 -8.60 11.50
CA LEU A 214 5.25 -9.54 11.25
C LEU A 214 6.45 -8.77 10.72
N ASP A 215 7.61 -9.02 11.29
CA ASP A 215 8.89 -8.68 10.70
C ASP A 215 9.68 -9.96 10.37
N TYR A 216 10.66 -9.86 9.52
CA TYR A 216 11.45 -11.02 9.09
C TYR A 216 12.93 -10.67 9.01
N SER A 217 13.74 -11.57 9.52
CA SER A 217 15.19 -11.51 9.38
C SER A 217 15.72 -12.84 8.81
N PRO A 218 16.66 -12.81 7.84
CA PRO A 218 17.28 -14.03 7.32
C PRO A 218 18.00 -14.86 8.38
N TYR A 219 18.38 -14.23 9.51
CA TYR A 219 19.16 -14.86 10.58
C TYR A 219 18.29 -15.52 11.65
N VAL A 220 17.15 -14.92 11.96
CA VAL A 220 16.29 -15.36 13.08
C VAL A 220 14.90 -15.79 12.63
N GLY A 221 14.57 -15.62 11.34
CA GLY A 221 13.27 -15.96 10.79
C GLY A 221 12.19 -14.92 11.09
N ARG A 222 10.96 -15.40 11.34
CA ARG A 222 9.79 -14.57 11.61
C ARG A 222 9.88 -13.96 13.01
N ILE A 223 9.50 -12.71 13.10
CA ILE A 223 9.53 -11.89 14.32
C ILE A 223 8.13 -11.36 14.59
N ALA A 224 7.57 -11.66 15.76
CA ALA A 224 6.25 -11.21 16.16
C ALA A 224 6.31 -9.79 16.74
N VAL A 225 5.52 -8.87 16.17
CA VAL A 225 5.47 -7.47 16.60
C VAL A 225 4.07 -7.14 17.12
N GLY A 226 4.02 -6.41 18.22
CA GLY A 226 2.76 -5.95 18.81
C GLY A 226 2.98 -5.01 19.98
N ARG A 227 1.87 -4.46 20.48
CA ARG A 227 1.85 -3.67 21.70
C ARG A 227 1.51 -4.56 22.90
N VAL A 228 2.27 -4.46 23.97
CA VAL A 228 1.95 -5.15 25.23
C VAL A 228 0.67 -4.55 25.79
N HIS A 229 -0.37 -5.35 25.86
CA HIS A 229 -1.69 -4.90 26.34
C HIS A 229 -1.74 -4.85 27.87
N ARG A 230 -1.22 -5.89 28.53
CA ARG A 230 -1.23 -6.03 29.98
C ARG A 230 0.04 -6.68 30.47
N GLY A 231 0.47 -6.30 31.66
CA GLY A 231 1.60 -6.92 32.35
C GLY A 231 2.94 -6.57 31.71
N GLU A 232 3.88 -7.46 31.84
CA GLU A 232 5.26 -7.30 31.41
C GLU A 232 5.76 -8.57 30.72
N LEU A 233 6.43 -8.41 29.59
CA LEU A 233 7.16 -9.46 28.88
C LEU A 233 8.66 -9.36 29.20
N LYS A 234 9.33 -10.50 29.35
CA LYS A 234 10.76 -10.57 29.67
C LYS A 234 11.50 -11.49 28.70
N GLU A 235 12.76 -11.17 28.43
CA GLU A 235 13.67 -12.06 27.71
C GLU A 235 13.79 -13.39 28.45
N GLY A 236 13.77 -14.51 27.73
CA GLY A 236 13.85 -15.85 28.28
C GLY A 236 12.56 -16.36 28.97
N MET A 237 11.49 -15.57 28.96
CA MET A 237 10.21 -15.94 29.58
C MET A 237 9.49 -17.03 28.79
N ASP A 238 8.93 -18.00 29.51
CA ASP A 238 7.96 -18.93 28.92
C ASP A 238 6.60 -18.23 28.79
N VAL A 239 5.98 -18.35 27.64
CA VAL A 239 4.69 -17.75 27.31
C VAL A 239 3.77 -18.76 26.63
N ALA A 240 2.49 -18.47 26.61
CA ALA A 240 1.48 -19.23 25.88
C ALA A 240 1.11 -18.50 24.58
N LEU A 241 1.15 -19.20 23.47
CA LEU A 241 0.63 -18.72 22.18
C LEU A 241 -0.82 -19.21 22.02
N CYS A 242 -1.77 -18.30 22.11
CA CYS A 242 -3.20 -18.59 21.91
C CYS A 242 -3.55 -18.44 20.43
N LYS A 243 -3.92 -19.54 19.79
CA LYS A 243 -4.17 -19.62 18.36
C LYS A 243 -5.66 -19.44 18.00
N LYS A 244 -5.95 -19.28 16.71
CA LYS A 244 -7.29 -19.07 16.16
C LYS A 244 -8.26 -20.21 16.46
N ASP A 245 -7.78 -21.46 16.48
CA ASP A 245 -8.58 -22.66 16.75
C ASP A 245 -8.84 -22.92 18.25
N GLY A 246 -8.40 -21.97 19.11
CA GLY A 246 -8.50 -22.11 20.57
C GLY A 246 -7.38 -22.94 21.18
N SER A 247 -6.47 -23.49 20.38
CA SER A 247 -5.30 -24.20 20.91
C SER A 247 -4.31 -23.23 21.57
N VAL A 248 -3.61 -23.74 22.59
CA VAL A 248 -2.61 -23.00 23.34
C VAL A 248 -1.29 -23.77 23.28
N VAL A 249 -0.26 -23.11 22.75
CA VAL A 249 1.06 -23.71 22.57
C VAL A 249 2.07 -22.99 23.46
N LYS A 250 2.81 -23.76 24.30
CA LYS A 250 3.89 -23.18 25.10
C LYS A 250 5.05 -22.78 24.18
N GLN A 251 5.51 -21.54 24.34
CA GLN A 251 6.62 -20.94 23.59
C GLN A 251 7.60 -20.27 24.55
N ARG A 252 8.77 -19.90 24.05
CA ARG A 252 9.74 -19.16 24.83
C ARG A 252 10.26 -17.95 24.06
N ILE A 253 10.28 -16.79 24.70
CA ILE A 253 10.87 -15.58 24.14
C ILE A 253 12.40 -15.74 24.22
N LYS A 254 13.06 -15.95 23.07
CA LYS A 254 14.52 -16.07 23.01
C LYS A 254 15.20 -14.72 23.13
N GLU A 255 14.63 -13.72 22.48
CA GLU A 255 15.11 -12.34 22.47
C GLU A 255 13.91 -11.39 22.45
N LEU A 256 14.05 -10.28 23.15
CA LEU A 256 13.03 -9.24 23.26
C LEU A 256 13.64 -7.91 22.83
N ASP A 257 13.04 -7.29 21.82
CA ASP A 257 13.48 -6.02 21.27
C ASP A 257 12.41 -4.94 21.42
N VAL A 258 12.84 -3.69 21.50
CA VAL A 258 12.01 -2.49 21.30
C VAL A 258 12.52 -1.73 20.09
N PHE A 259 11.67 -0.91 19.49
CA PHE A 259 12.06 -0.05 18.40
C PHE A 259 12.86 1.15 18.95
N GLU A 260 13.97 1.45 18.32
CA GLU A 260 14.83 2.58 18.61
C GLU A 260 15.37 3.16 17.30
N GLY A 261 15.00 4.41 17.01
CA GLY A 261 15.25 4.98 15.69
C GLY A 261 14.56 4.16 14.60
N MET A 262 15.30 3.85 13.58
CA MET A 262 14.87 2.97 12.48
C MET A 262 15.16 1.49 12.74
N GLY A 263 15.84 1.17 13.81
CA GLY A 263 16.25 -0.19 14.16
C GLY A 263 15.55 -0.70 15.41
N ARG A 264 16.15 -1.74 15.96
CA ARG A 264 15.70 -2.38 17.20
C ARG A 264 16.85 -2.49 18.19
N ALA A 265 16.51 -2.38 19.46
CA ALA A 265 17.44 -2.57 20.57
C ALA A 265 16.95 -3.69 21.49
N LYS A 266 17.87 -4.58 21.90
CA LYS A 266 17.58 -5.62 22.88
C LYS A 266 17.28 -5.02 24.23
N VAL A 267 16.26 -5.56 24.88
CA VAL A 267 15.86 -5.18 26.24
C VAL A 267 15.58 -6.42 27.08
N GLN A 268 15.67 -6.29 28.39
CA GLN A 268 15.36 -7.40 29.30
C GLN A 268 13.86 -7.52 29.57
N SER A 269 13.13 -6.41 29.51
CA SER A 269 11.69 -6.38 29.76
C SER A 269 11.00 -5.26 29.02
N VAL A 270 9.70 -5.49 28.71
CA VAL A 270 8.78 -4.51 28.10
C VAL A 270 7.47 -4.53 28.86
N GLY A 271 7.04 -3.38 29.35
CA GLY A 271 5.79 -3.22 30.07
C GLY A 271 4.59 -2.89 29.19
N SER A 272 3.41 -2.95 29.79
CA SER A 272 2.14 -2.56 29.16
C SER A 272 2.22 -1.19 28.51
N GLY A 273 1.71 -1.07 27.30
CA GLY A 273 1.66 0.16 26.52
C GLY A 273 2.80 0.36 25.53
N ASP A 274 3.92 -0.32 25.66
CA ASP A 274 5.04 -0.21 24.70
C ASP A 274 4.92 -1.25 23.56
N ILE A 275 5.54 -0.95 22.44
CA ILE A 275 5.58 -1.80 21.26
C ILE A 275 6.89 -2.58 21.28
N CYS A 276 6.80 -3.87 21.06
CA CYS A 276 7.97 -4.76 21.08
C CYS A 276 7.96 -5.78 19.95
N ALA A 277 9.13 -6.36 19.74
CA ALA A 277 9.37 -7.45 18.80
C ALA A 277 9.88 -8.68 19.56
N LEU A 278 9.21 -9.82 19.33
CA LEU A 278 9.53 -11.09 19.96
C LEU A 278 10.21 -12.02 18.96
N ILE A 279 11.39 -12.49 19.32
CA ILE A 279 12.18 -13.48 18.57
C ILE A 279 12.11 -14.82 19.29
N GLY A 280 11.88 -15.89 18.55
CA GLY A 280 11.80 -17.26 19.08
C GLY A 280 10.38 -17.81 19.18
N ILE A 281 9.37 -17.05 18.81
CA ILE A 281 8.00 -17.54 18.71
C ILE A 281 7.83 -18.21 17.34
N GLU A 282 7.42 -19.47 17.35
CA GLU A 282 7.29 -20.29 16.13
C GLU A 282 5.81 -20.48 15.75
N ASN A 283 5.55 -20.61 14.46
CA ASN A 283 4.21 -20.91 13.91
C ASN A 283 3.08 -20.00 14.40
N PHE A 284 3.39 -18.73 14.66
CA PHE A 284 2.39 -17.74 14.99
C PHE A 284 1.73 -17.16 13.74
N GLU A 285 0.51 -16.71 13.92
CA GLU A 285 -0.25 -15.94 12.93
C GLU A 285 -0.58 -14.55 13.49
N ILE A 286 -0.80 -13.60 12.61
CA ILE A 286 -1.31 -12.28 13.04
C ILE A 286 -2.70 -12.48 13.65
N GLY A 287 -2.93 -11.83 14.81
CA GLY A 287 -4.13 -11.99 15.61
C GLY A 287 -4.01 -13.05 16.72
N ASP A 288 -2.93 -13.85 16.74
CA ASP A 288 -2.63 -14.69 17.89
C ASP A 288 -2.25 -13.83 19.10
N THR A 289 -2.49 -14.35 20.28
CA THR A 289 -2.14 -13.67 21.54
C THR A 289 -0.98 -14.37 22.21
N ILE A 290 0.01 -13.59 22.65
CA ILE A 290 1.01 -14.00 23.61
C ILE A 290 0.45 -13.75 25.01
N ALA A 291 0.35 -14.80 25.82
CA ALA A 291 -0.30 -14.77 27.13
C ALA A 291 0.53 -15.50 28.21
N ASP A 292 0.03 -15.47 29.43
CA ASP A 292 0.59 -16.22 30.55
C ASP A 292 0.43 -17.74 30.37
N VAL A 293 1.46 -18.48 30.76
CA VAL A 293 1.46 -19.96 30.61
C VAL A 293 0.45 -20.63 31.53
N VAL A 294 0.23 -20.09 32.73
CA VAL A 294 -0.66 -20.69 33.74
C VAL A 294 -2.12 -20.34 33.48
N LYS A 295 -2.37 -19.09 33.11
CA LYS A 295 -3.69 -18.56 32.82
C LYS A 295 -3.71 -17.86 31.46
N PRO A 296 -3.70 -18.61 30.36
CA PRO A 296 -3.71 -18.03 29.04
C PRO A 296 -5.07 -17.37 28.73
N GLU A 297 -5.05 -16.08 28.42
CA GLU A 297 -6.22 -15.30 28.04
C GLU A 297 -5.99 -14.67 26.68
N ALA A 298 -6.73 -15.10 25.66
CA ALA A 298 -6.66 -14.53 24.33
C ALA A 298 -7.36 -13.18 24.25
N LEU A 299 -6.74 -12.24 23.54
CA LEU A 299 -7.37 -10.98 23.14
C LEU A 299 -8.29 -11.20 21.93
N PRO A 300 -9.31 -10.34 21.73
CA PRO A 300 -10.12 -10.38 20.52
C PRO A 300 -9.23 -10.29 19.28
N ARG A 301 -9.47 -11.19 18.33
CA ARG A 301 -8.71 -11.19 17.07
C ARG A 301 -9.17 -10.04 16.19
N ILE A 302 -8.22 -9.40 15.53
CA ILE A 302 -8.52 -8.48 14.44
C ILE A 302 -8.82 -9.33 13.21
N ALA A 303 -9.94 -9.08 12.55
CA ALA A 303 -10.30 -9.76 11.32
C ALA A 303 -9.22 -9.52 10.26
N ILE A 304 -8.74 -10.60 9.65
CA ILE A 304 -7.86 -10.52 8.48
C ILE A 304 -8.76 -10.53 7.27
N ASP A 305 -8.61 -9.53 6.40
CA ASP A 305 -9.31 -9.52 5.12
C ASP A 305 -8.90 -10.75 4.31
N GLU A 306 -9.90 -11.52 3.92
CA GLU A 306 -9.66 -12.66 3.04
C GLU A 306 -9.25 -12.19 1.64
N PRO A 307 -8.43 -12.96 0.92
CA PRO A 307 -8.13 -12.67 -0.48
C PRO A 307 -9.42 -12.56 -1.31
N THR A 308 -9.49 -11.59 -2.19
CA THR A 308 -10.61 -11.40 -3.11
C THR A 308 -10.25 -11.68 -4.56
N MET A 309 -8.96 -11.80 -4.85
CA MET A 309 -8.44 -11.99 -6.20
C MET A 309 -7.42 -13.12 -6.26
N SER A 310 -7.34 -13.75 -7.43
CA SER A 310 -6.32 -14.76 -7.71
C SER A 310 -5.70 -14.54 -9.09
N MET A 311 -4.46 -15.00 -9.24
CA MET A 311 -3.75 -15.06 -10.52
C MET A 311 -3.04 -16.39 -10.66
N LEU A 312 -3.00 -16.91 -11.88
CA LEU A 312 -2.21 -18.07 -12.21
C LEU A 312 -0.76 -17.64 -12.47
N PHE A 313 0.18 -18.26 -11.77
CA PHE A 313 1.61 -18.13 -12.03
C PHE A 313 2.11 -19.44 -12.62
N THR A 314 2.84 -19.37 -13.73
CA THR A 314 3.46 -20.52 -14.38
C THR A 314 4.91 -20.24 -14.72
N ILE A 315 5.68 -21.29 -14.97
CA ILE A 315 6.99 -21.12 -15.58
C ILE A 315 6.82 -20.52 -16.99
N ASN A 316 7.85 -19.81 -17.45
CA ASN A 316 7.84 -19.29 -18.82
C ASN A 316 8.08 -20.44 -19.80
N ASP A 317 7.10 -20.76 -20.64
CA ASP A 317 7.16 -21.74 -21.71
C ASP A 317 7.19 -21.10 -23.10
N SER A 318 7.38 -19.77 -23.16
CA SER A 318 7.49 -19.02 -24.40
C SER A 318 8.83 -19.28 -25.13
N PRO A 319 8.97 -18.90 -26.41
CA PRO A 319 10.24 -18.95 -27.15
C PRO A 319 11.37 -18.12 -26.50
N PHE A 320 11.05 -17.25 -25.55
CA PHE A 320 12.01 -16.41 -24.79
C PHE A 320 12.40 -17.01 -23.44
N PHE A 321 12.09 -18.28 -23.19
CA PHE A 321 12.49 -18.97 -21.97
C PHE A 321 14.00 -18.79 -21.69
N GLY A 322 14.33 -18.36 -20.49
CA GLY A 322 15.71 -18.18 -20.01
C GLY A 322 16.44 -16.95 -20.55
N LYS A 323 15.77 -16.07 -21.29
CA LYS A 323 16.41 -14.84 -21.82
C LYS A 323 16.46 -13.70 -20.83
N ASP A 324 15.47 -13.54 -19.97
CA ASP A 324 15.31 -12.37 -19.09
C ASP A 324 15.70 -12.68 -17.64
N GLY A 325 15.45 -13.87 -17.14
CA GLY A 325 15.65 -14.24 -15.74
C GLY A 325 16.75 -15.28 -15.51
N LYS A 326 17.27 -15.30 -14.29
CA LYS A 326 18.22 -16.32 -13.81
C LYS A 326 17.50 -17.54 -13.24
N TYR A 327 16.34 -17.32 -12.62
CA TYR A 327 15.57 -18.31 -11.88
C TYR A 327 14.32 -18.65 -12.67
N VAL A 328 14.39 -19.72 -13.45
CA VAL A 328 13.39 -20.04 -14.47
C VAL A 328 12.65 -21.35 -14.23
N THR A 329 13.13 -22.20 -13.30
CA THR A 329 12.57 -23.54 -13.05
C THR A 329 11.40 -23.51 -12.08
N SER A 330 10.52 -24.52 -12.15
CA SER A 330 9.43 -24.72 -11.18
C SER A 330 9.92 -24.70 -9.74
N ARG A 331 11.07 -25.30 -9.46
CA ARG A 331 11.66 -25.32 -8.12
C ARG A 331 12.01 -23.91 -7.64
N HIS A 332 12.64 -23.10 -8.48
CA HIS A 332 12.98 -21.72 -8.13
C HIS A 332 11.73 -20.90 -7.77
N ILE A 333 10.67 -21.01 -8.59
CA ILE A 333 9.41 -20.28 -8.35
C ILE A 333 8.74 -20.80 -7.08
N ALA A 334 8.63 -22.12 -6.89
CA ALA A 334 8.04 -22.71 -5.68
C ALA A 334 8.77 -22.27 -4.40
N ASP A 335 10.10 -22.34 -4.38
CA ASP A 335 10.91 -21.93 -3.24
C ASP A 335 10.76 -20.42 -2.94
N ARG A 336 10.63 -19.60 -3.99
CA ARG A 336 10.41 -18.16 -3.83
C ARG A 336 9.03 -17.82 -3.27
N LEU A 337 7.98 -18.48 -3.78
CA LEU A 337 6.61 -18.31 -3.27
C LEU A 337 6.50 -18.79 -1.82
N THR A 338 7.13 -19.89 -1.47
CA THR A 338 7.19 -20.38 -0.07
C THR A 338 7.82 -19.34 0.85
N ARG A 339 8.95 -18.75 0.46
CA ARG A 339 9.59 -17.65 1.23
C ARG A 339 8.72 -16.41 1.31
N GLU A 340 7.91 -16.14 0.30
CA GLU A 340 6.96 -15.02 0.37
C GLU A 340 5.88 -15.24 1.41
N LEU A 341 5.35 -16.47 1.51
CA LEU A 341 4.35 -16.85 2.52
C LEU A 341 4.86 -16.65 3.95
N ASP A 342 6.17 -16.78 4.19
CA ASP A 342 6.77 -16.52 5.49
C ASP A 342 6.73 -15.03 5.88
N LYS A 343 6.73 -14.15 4.89
CA LYS A 343 6.76 -12.68 5.08
C LYS A 343 5.40 -12.03 4.93
N ASN A 344 4.52 -12.62 4.12
CA ASN A 344 3.26 -12.03 3.68
C ASN A 344 2.09 -12.95 4.01
N LEU A 345 1.50 -12.73 5.18
CA LEU A 345 0.39 -13.54 5.69
C LEU A 345 -0.96 -13.29 4.99
N ALA A 346 -1.04 -12.24 4.19
CA ALA A 346 -2.21 -11.94 3.37
C ALA A 346 -2.24 -12.72 2.05
N LEU A 347 -1.14 -13.35 1.72
CA LEU A 347 -0.97 -14.14 0.49
C LEU A 347 -1.34 -15.61 0.77
N ARG A 348 -2.01 -16.26 -0.17
CA ARG A 348 -2.21 -17.70 -0.19
C ARG A 348 -1.75 -18.25 -1.54
N VAL A 349 -1.07 -19.37 -1.52
CA VAL A 349 -0.59 -20.04 -2.71
C VAL A 349 -1.05 -21.48 -2.69
N GLU A 350 -1.66 -21.93 -3.77
CA GLU A 350 -2.04 -23.32 -4.01
C GLU A 350 -1.35 -23.83 -5.27
N ARG A 351 -1.01 -25.10 -5.30
CA ARG A 351 -0.53 -25.72 -6.54
C ARG A 351 -1.67 -25.74 -7.57
N GLY A 352 -1.34 -25.43 -8.81
CA GLY A 352 -2.24 -25.56 -9.93
C GLY A 352 -2.41 -27.01 -10.42
N ASP A 353 -3.06 -27.17 -11.55
CA ASP A 353 -3.34 -28.48 -12.16
C ASP A 353 -2.06 -29.21 -12.65
N THR A 354 -0.97 -28.47 -12.78
CA THR A 354 0.35 -29.01 -13.19
C THR A 354 1.41 -28.62 -12.17
N ASP A 355 2.52 -29.37 -12.13
CA ASP A 355 3.67 -29.09 -11.24
C ASP A 355 4.36 -27.75 -11.54
N ASP A 356 4.10 -27.15 -12.69
CA ASP A 356 4.68 -25.91 -13.18
C ASP A 356 3.74 -24.70 -13.03
N ALA A 357 2.64 -24.87 -12.30
CA ALA A 357 1.62 -23.84 -12.11
C ALA A 357 1.24 -23.66 -10.64
N TRP A 358 0.96 -22.40 -10.26
CA TRP A 358 0.49 -22.01 -8.93
C TRP A 358 -0.66 -21.02 -9.05
N THR A 359 -1.70 -21.19 -8.25
CA THR A 359 -2.73 -20.19 -8.06
C THR A 359 -2.35 -19.33 -6.86
N VAL A 360 -2.13 -18.04 -7.09
CA VAL A 360 -1.72 -17.07 -6.08
C VAL A 360 -2.90 -16.16 -5.75
N TYR A 361 -3.30 -16.16 -4.50
CA TYR A 361 -4.43 -15.39 -3.99
C TYR A 361 -3.93 -14.16 -3.24
N GLY A 362 -4.52 -13.01 -3.52
CA GLY A 362 -4.19 -11.73 -2.88
C GLY A 362 -5.41 -10.86 -2.66
N ARG A 363 -5.23 -9.76 -1.96
CA ARG A 363 -6.32 -8.83 -1.64
C ARG A 363 -6.78 -7.97 -2.80
N GLY A 364 -5.91 -7.75 -3.78
CA GLY A 364 -6.21 -6.92 -4.94
C GLY A 364 -5.11 -7.01 -5.99
N VAL A 365 -5.34 -6.34 -7.12
CA VAL A 365 -4.40 -6.36 -8.26
C VAL A 365 -3.06 -5.72 -7.90
N LEU A 366 -3.06 -4.65 -7.11
CA LEU A 366 -1.82 -3.99 -6.70
C LEU A 366 -0.97 -4.92 -5.83
N HIS A 367 -1.57 -5.63 -4.88
CA HIS A 367 -0.86 -6.58 -4.03
C HIS A 367 -0.15 -7.66 -4.85
N LEU A 368 -0.86 -8.26 -5.81
CA LEU A 368 -0.28 -9.27 -6.70
C LEU A 368 0.77 -8.69 -7.66
N SER A 369 0.56 -7.48 -8.19
CA SER A 369 1.52 -6.83 -9.09
C SER A 369 2.81 -6.41 -8.38
N VAL A 370 2.75 -6.05 -7.11
CA VAL A 370 3.94 -5.79 -6.28
C VAL A 370 4.77 -7.06 -6.13
N LEU A 371 4.12 -8.21 -5.86
CA LEU A 371 4.80 -9.50 -5.78
C LEU A 371 5.48 -9.86 -7.10
N ILE A 372 4.78 -9.74 -8.22
CA ILE A 372 5.29 -10.03 -9.56
C ILE A 372 6.52 -9.18 -9.87
N GLU A 373 6.41 -7.87 -9.63
CA GLU A 373 7.51 -6.93 -9.91
C GLU A 373 8.72 -7.17 -9.00
N THR A 374 8.49 -7.50 -7.74
CA THR A 374 9.56 -7.86 -6.80
C THR A 374 10.29 -9.12 -7.28
N MET A 375 9.56 -10.17 -7.67
CA MET A 375 10.13 -11.39 -8.21
C MET A 375 10.94 -11.11 -9.49
N ARG A 376 10.41 -10.30 -10.39
CA ARG A 376 11.11 -9.90 -11.63
C ARG A 376 12.45 -9.23 -11.33
N ARG A 377 12.48 -8.28 -10.39
CA ARG A 377 13.73 -7.57 -9.99
C ARG A 377 14.73 -8.46 -9.29
N GLU A 378 14.27 -9.48 -8.60
CA GLU A 378 15.13 -10.51 -7.99
C GLU A 378 15.72 -11.47 -9.04
N GLY A 379 15.30 -11.41 -10.29
CA GLY A 379 15.79 -12.22 -11.40
C GLY A 379 14.98 -13.48 -11.67
N TYR A 380 13.75 -13.57 -11.16
CA TYR A 380 12.80 -14.64 -11.50
C TYR A 380 12.09 -14.35 -12.82
N GLU A 381 11.95 -15.38 -13.63
CA GLU A 381 11.20 -15.35 -14.89
C GLU A 381 9.98 -16.24 -14.74
N LEU A 382 8.80 -15.69 -15.02
CA LEU A 382 7.53 -16.40 -14.92
C LEU A 382 6.50 -15.81 -15.88
N GLN A 383 5.45 -16.58 -16.14
CA GLN A 383 4.24 -16.09 -16.82
C GLN A 383 3.13 -15.91 -15.80
N VAL A 384 2.27 -14.93 -16.02
CA VAL A 384 1.11 -14.65 -15.19
C VAL A 384 -0.17 -14.66 -16.01
N GLY A 385 -1.21 -15.27 -15.47
CA GLY A 385 -2.55 -15.23 -16.04
C GLY A 385 -3.27 -13.93 -15.73
N GLN A 386 -4.47 -13.77 -16.28
CA GLN A 386 -5.32 -12.64 -15.95
C GLN A 386 -5.79 -12.72 -14.49
N PRO A 387 -5.88 -11.59 -13.78
CA PRO A 387 -6.46 -11.56 -12.46
C PRO A 387 -7.93 -11.97 -12.52
N GLN A 388 -8.34 -12.82 -11.59
CA GLN A 388 -9.70 -13.31 -11.45
C GLN A 388 -10.21 -13.03 -10.05
N VAL A 389 -11.48 -12.67 -9.93
CA VAL A 389 -12.12 -12.52 -8.63
C VAL A 389 -12.51 -13.89 -8.06
N ILE A 390 -12.43 -14.00 -6.74
CA ILE A 390 -12.85 -15.20 -6.02
C ILE A 390 -14.36 -15.17 -5.88
N ILE A 391 -15.03 -16.14 -6.49
CA ILE A 391 -16.47 -16.31 -6.39
C ILE A 391 -16.78 -17.17 -5.18
N LYS A 392 -17.79 -16.78 -4.40
CA LYS A 392 -18.33 -17.53 -3.27
C LYS A 392 -19.81 -17.87 -3.50
N GLU A 393 -20.23 -19.00 -2.99
CA GLU A 393 -21.65 -19.32 -2.88
C GLU A 393 -22.12 -18.98 -1.47
N ILE A 394 -23.07 -18.05 -1.36
CA ILE A 394 -23.64 -17.59 -0.11
C ILE A 394 -25.15 -17.75 -0.22
N ASP A 395 -25.75 -18.51 0.71
CA ASP A 395 -27.19 -18.82 0.71
C ASP A 395 -27.71 -19.39 -0.62
N GLY A 396 -26.88 -20.22 -1.28
CA GLY A 396 -27.22 -20.81 -2.59
C GLY A 396 -27.12 -19.86 -3.78
N GLN A 397 -26.61 -18.65 -3.58
CA GLN A 397 -26.39 -17.67 -4.63
C GLN A 397 -24.90 -17.48 -4.93
N LYS A 398 -24.60 -17.39 -6.22
CA LYS A 398 -23.28 -17.01 -6.69
C LYS A 398 -23.01 -15.55 -6.33
N CYS A 399 -22.02 -15.29 -5.47
CA CYS A 399 -21.63 -13.95 -5.03
C CYS A 399 -20.21 -13.59 -5.47
N GLU A 400 -19.99 -12.31 -5.66
CA GLU A 400 -18.72 -11.72 -6.03
C GLU A 400 -18.32 -10.59 -5.08
N PRO A 401 -17.01 -10.29 -4.94
CA PRO A 401 -16.56 -9.17 -4.13
C PRO A 401 -16.96 -7.84 -4.78
N VAL A 402 -17.50 -6.94 -3.97
CA VAL A 402 -17.89 -5.59 -4.35
C VAL A 402 -17.07 -4.59 -3.56
N GLU A 403 -16.65 -3.52 -4.23
CA GLU A 403 -15.83 -2.46 -3.65
C GLU A 403 -16.57 -1.13 -3.62
N LEU A 404 -16.24 -0.32 -2.64
CA LEU A 404 -16.58 1.10 -2.64
C LEU A 404 -15.52 1.84 -3.45
N LEU A 405 -15.94 2.37 -4.59
CA LEU A 405 -15.11 3.19 -5.46
C LEU A 405 -15.42 4.66 -5.22
N THR A 406 -14.40 5.44 -4.94
CA THR A 406 -14.48 6.88 -4.75
C THR A 406 -13.69 7.59 -5.83
N ILE A 407 -14.32 8.51 -6.54
CA ILE A 407 -13.67 9.31 -7.58
C ILE A 407 -13.91 10.79 -7.30
N ASN A 408 -12.83 11.55 -7.26
CA ASN A 408 -12.85 13.01 -7.15
C ASN A 408 -12.29 13.60 -8.45
N LEU A 409 -13.07 14.45 -9.12
CA LEU A 409 -12.75 14.96 -10.45
C LEU A 409 -13.42 16.30 -10.73
N PRO A 410 -12.93 17.09 -11.72
CA PRO A 410 -13.63 18.26 -12.23
C PRO A 410 -15.00 17.89 -12.82
N GLU A 411 -16.00 18.76 -12.66
CA GLU A 411 -17.37 18.54 -13.09
C GLU A 411 -17.50 18.19 -14.58
N GLU A 412 -16.68 18.79 -15.43
CA GLU A 412 -16.71 18.60 -16.88
C GLU A 412 -16.50 17.15 -17.35
N TYR A 413 -15.82 16.32 -16.55
CA TYR A 413 -15.55 14.91 -16.87
C TYR A 413 -16.54 13.94 -16.22
N ALA A 414 -17.44 14.42 -15.35
CA ALA A 414 -18.26 13.56 -14.51
C ALA A 414 -19.17 12.61 -15.30
N SER A 415 -19.87 13.10 -16.30
CA SER A 415 -20.83 12.29 -17.08
C SER A 415 -20.13 11.13 -17.81
N LYS A 416 -18.97 11.38 -18.39
CA LYS A 416 -18.18 10.36 -19.10
C LYS A 416 -17.70 9.25 -18.18
N ILE A 417 -17.26 9.63 -16.98
CA ILE A 417 -16.77 8.67 -15.98
C ILE A 417 -17.91 7.89 -15.34
N ILE A 418 -19.06 8.53 -15.08
CA ILE A 418 -20.26 7.83 -14.59
C ILE A 418 -20.72 6.77 -15.61
N ASP A 419 -20.76 7.09 -16.89
CA ASP A 419 -21.10 6.12 -17.95
C ASP A 419 -20.11 4.95 -17.98
N MET A 420 -18.82 5.25 -17.90
CA MET A 420 -17.74 4.25 -17.89
C MET A 420 -17.87 3.28 -16.70
N VAL A 421 -18.12 3.79 -15.50
CA VAL A 421 -18.30 2.97 -14.28
C VAL A 421 -19.59 2.17 -14.34
N THR A 422 -20.67 2.75 -14.85
CA THR A 422 -21.97 2.06 -14.99
C THR A 422 -21.90 0.88 -15.97
N ARG A 423 -21.18 1.01 -17.07
CA ARG A 423 -20.91 -0.11 -18.01
C ARG A 423 -20.17 -1.27 -17.36
N ARG A 424 -19.38 -0.99 -16.31
CA ARG A 424 -18.67 -1.98 -15.52
C ARG A 424 -19.47 -2.47 -14.29
N LYS A 425 -20.80 -2.32 -14.34
CA LYS A 425 -21.74 -2.71 -13.28
C LYS A 425 -21.56 -1.94 -11.96
N GLY A 426 -20.96 -0.74 -12.01
CA GLY A 426 -20.94 0.18 -10.89
C GLY A 426 -22.28 0.87 -10.68
N GLU A 427 -22.70 0.99 -9.44
CA GLU A 427 -23.91 1.68 -9.00
C GLU A 427 -23.54 2.92 -8.19
N MET A 428 -24.01 4.09 -8.61
CA MET A 428 -23.73 5.34 -7.89
C MET A 428 -24.49 5.36 -6.57
N VAL A 429 -23.75 5.61 -5.49
CA VAL A 429 -24.29 5.68 -4.11
C VAL A 429 -24.48 7.13 -3.69
N SER A 430 -23.51 7.97 -3.96
CA SER A 430 -23.56 9.39 -3.62
C SER A 430 -22.80 10.25 -4.62
N MET A 431 -23.19 11.50 -4.71
CA MET A 431 -22.50 12.53 -5.48
C MET A 431 -22.60 13.86 -4.74
N THR A 432 -21.47 14.46 -4.43
CA THR A 432 -21.39 15.76 -3.76
C THR A 432 -20.47 16.70 -4.51
N THR A 433 -20.82 17.97 -4.56
CA THR A 433 -20.01 19.00 -5.19
C THR A 433 -19.32 19.83 -4.11
N GLN A 434 -18.00 19.95 -4.19
CA GLN A 434 -17.19 20.82 -3.34
C GLN A 434 -16.32 21.71 -4.23
N ASN A 435 -16.58 23.00 -4.21
CA ASN A 435 -15.93 23.98 -5.09
C ASN A 435 -16.12 23.56 -6.58
N ASP A 436 -15.02 23.44 -7.32
CA ASP A 436 -15.05 23.07 -8.75
C ASP A 436 -14.95 21.56 -8.99
N ARG A 437 -15.00 20.75 -7.94
CA ARG A 437 -14.82 19.30 -8.04
C ARG A 437 -16.03 18.55 -7.54
N ILE A 438 -16.26 17.41 -8.17
CA ILE A 438 -17.31 16.46 -7.78
C ILE A 438 -16.65 15.26 -7.12
N HIS A 439 -17.24 14.84 -6.02
CA HIS A 439 -16.92 13.61 -5.31
C HIS A 439 -18.03 12.61 -5.53
N ILE A 440 -17.72 11.46 -6.14
CA ILE A 440 -18.69 10.43 -6.47
C ILE A 440 -18.28 9.11 -5.81
N GLU A 441 -19.23 8.43 -5.18
CA GLU A 441 -19.05 7.09 -4.63
C GLU A 441 -19.91 6.08 -5.41
N PHE A 442 -19.30 4.92 -5.70
CA PHE A 442 -19.96 3.80 -6.38
C PHE A 442 -19.74 2.51 -5.59
N HIS A 443 -20.75 1.62 -5.67
CA HIS A 443 -20.54 0.20 -5.40
C HIS A 443 -20.28 -0.50 -6.73
N ILE A 444 -19.10 -1.09 -6.88
CA ILE A 444 -18.66 -1.73 -8.13
C ILE A 444 -18.08 -3.11 -7.84
N PRO A 445 -18.38 -4.14 -8.67
CA PRO A 445 -17.69 -5.41 -8.58
C PRO A 445 -16.17 -5.24 -8.72
N SER A 446 -15.37 -5.96 -7.92
CA SER A 446 -13.90 -5.87 -7.98
C SER A 446 -13.35 -6.13 -9.38
N ARG A 447 -13.98 -7.03 -10.15
CA ARG A 447 -13.63 -7.29 -11.56
C ARG A 447 -13.86 -6.07 -12.48
N GLY A 448 -14.75 -5.16 -12.12
CA GLY A 448 -15.00 -3.91 -12.85
C GLY A 448 -13.92 -2.84 -12.65
N ILE A 449 -13.12 -2.96 -11.59
CA ILE A 449 -12.04 -2.02 -11.29
C ILE A 449 -10.78 -2.33 -12.11
N ILE A 450 -10.61 -3.58 -12.56
CA ILE A 450 -9.44 -4.00 -13.33
C ILE A 450 -9.33 -3.14 -14.61
N GLY A 451 -8.21 -2.41 -14.73
CA GLY A 451 -7.96 -1.49 -15.84
C GLY A 451 -8.76 -0.18 -15.82
N LEU A 452 -9.65 0.02 -14.85
CA LEU A 452 -10.48 1.23 -14.76
C LEU A 452 -9.65 2.49 -14.51
N ARG A 453 -8.63 2.42 -13.65
CA ARG A 453 -7.81 3.58 -13.28
C ARG A 453 -7.20 4.29 -14.49
N THR A 454 -6.60 3.55 -15.40
CA THR A 454 -6.01 4.10 -16.62
C THR A 454 -7.06 4.79 -17.49
N ASN A 455 -8.22 4.16 -17.64
CA ASN A 455 -9.31 4.72 -18.43
C ASN A 455 -9.87 6.00 -17.80
N VAL A 456 -10.04 6.04 -16.49
CA VAL A 456 -10.48 7.22 -15.73
C VAL A 456 -9.48 8.37 -15.86
N LEU A 457 -8.19 8.10 -15.68
CA LEU A 457 -7.14 9.11 -15.85
C LEU A 457 -7.09 9.66 -17.26
N THR A 458 -7.16 8.80 -18.28
CA THR A 458 -7.20 9.24 -19.69
C THR A 458 -8.45 10.07 -19.98
N ALA A 459 -9.61 9.66 -19.47
CA ALA A 459 -10.88 10.36 -19.70
C ALA A 459 -10.96 11.72 -19.02
N SER A 460 -10.20 11.92 -17.93
CA SER A 460 -10.15 13.16 -17.13
C SER A 460 -8.91 14.00 -17.37
N ALA A 461 -8.13 13.72 -18.43
CA ALA A 461 -6.86 14.38 -18.71
C ALA A 461 -5.86 14.32 -17.53
N GLY A 462 -5.92 13.25 -16.73
CA GLY A 462 -5.08 13.04 -15.55
C GLY A 462 -5.56 13.71 -14.26
N GLU A 463 -6.68 14.43 -14.30
CA GLU A 463 -7.16 15.22 -13.14
C GLU A 463 -8.02 14.45 -12.14
N ALA A 464 -8.51 13.26 -12.48
CA ALA A 464 -9.29 12.45 -11.57
C ALA A 464 -8.42 11.77 -10.53
N ILE A 465 -8.92 11.73 -9.30
CA ILE A 465 -8.32 11.00 -8.19
C ILE A 465 -9.26 9.86 -7.85
N MET A 466 -8.74 8.64 -7.87
CA MET A 466 -9.52 7.42 -7.69
C MET A 466 -8.97 6.59 -6.52
N ALA A 467 -9.85 6.20 -5.63
CA ALA A 467 -9.59 5.26 -4.56
C ALA A 467 -10.68 4.19 -4.50
N HIS A 468 -10.34 3.00 -4.07
CA HIS A 468 -11.30 1.91 -3.90
C HIS A 468 -10.92 1.05 -2.71
N ARG A 469 -11.91 0.39 -2.10
CA ARG A 469 -11.72 -0.55 -1.00
C ARG A 469 -12.74 -1.66 -1.05
N PHE A 470 -12.39 -2.84 -0.57
CA PHE A 470 -13.34 -3.93 -0.41
C PHE A 470 -14.48 -3.52 0.54
N LEU A 471 -15.70 -3.82 0.15
CA LEU A 471 -16.91 -3.57 0.94
C LEU A 471 -17.47 -4.87 1.49
N GLU A 472 -18.01 -5.71 0.61
CA GLU A 472 -18.67 -6.97 0.94
C GLU A 472 -18.83 -7.87 -0.29
N TYR A 473 -19.24 -9.10 -0.08
CA TYR A 473 -19.72 -9.98 -1.15
C TYR A 473 -21.18 -9.69 -1.46
N GLN A 474 -21.52 -9.53 -2.73
CA GLN A 474 -22.88 -9.33 -3.23
C GLN A 474 -23.20 -10.34 -4.34
N PRO A 475 -24.49 -10.60 -4.63
CA PRO A 475 -24.88 -11.45 -5.75
C PRO A 475 -24.22 -11.03 -7.07
N TRP A 476 -23.89 -11.99 -7.91
CA TRP A 476 -23.27 -11.76 -9.22
C TRP A 476 -24.09 -10.79 -10.07
N LYS A 477 -23.44 -9.73 -10.56
CA LYS A 477 -24.10 -8.63 -11.30
C LYS A 477 -24.14 -8.82 -12.82
N GLY A 478 -23.83 -10.01 -13.31
CA GLY A 478 -23.81 -10.31 -14.74
C GLY A 478 -22.45 -10.06 -15.40
N ASP A 479 -22.37 -10.32 -16.68
CA ASP A 479 -21.12 -10.20 -17.43
C ASP A 479 -20.73 -8.74 -17.66
N ILE A 480 -19.43 -8.51 -17.65
CA ILE A 480 -18.80 -7.24 -17.99
C ILE A 480 -17.94 -7.48 -19.23
N ASP A 481 -18.09 -6.63 -20.24
CA ASP A 481 -17.23 -6.66 -21.42
C ASP A 481 -15.80 -6.31 -21.00
N ARG A 482 -14.92 -7.33 -21.03
CA ARG A 482 -13.54 -7.19 -20.56
C ARG A 482 -12.61 -6.60 -21.60
N ARG A 483 -12.94 -6.76 -22.88
CA ARG A 483 -12.07 -6.40 -23.99
C ARG A 483 -12.89 -5.84 -25.13
N THR A 484 -12.61 -4.61 -25.47
CA THR A 484 -13.25 -3.90 -26.59
C THR A 484 -12.38 -3.98 -27.86
N ASN A 485 -11.06 -4.17 -27.72
CA ASN A 485 -10.10 -4.09 -28.80
C ASN A 485 -9.40 -5.44 -29.03
N GLY A 486 -9.04 -5.72 -30.27
CA GLY A 486 -8.26 -6.88 -30.65
C GLY A 486 -6.76 -6.75 -30.34
N SER A 487 -5.99 -7.73 -30.74
CA SER A 487 -4.52 -7.74 -30.59
C SER A 487 -3.81 -7.46 -31.91
N LEU A 488 -2.63 -6.85 -31.81
CA LEU A 488 -1.61 -6.83 -32.84
C LEU A 488 -0.65 -8.00 -32.59
N ILE A 489 -0.52 -8.91 -33.55
CA ILE A 489 0.25 -10.17 -33.42
C ILE A 489 1.42 -10.13 -34.39
N ALA A 490 2.63 -10.44 -33.90
CA ALA A 490 3.82 -10.47 -34.75
C ALA A 490 3.75 -11.61 -35.79
N MET A 491 4.00 -11.28 -37.06
CA MET A 491 3.97 -12.21 -38.19
C MET A 491 5.13 -13.19 -38.13
N GLU A 492 6.31 -12.74 -37.76
CA GLU A 492 7.55 -13.51 -37.81
C GLU A 492 8.48 -13.12 -36.65
N ALA A 493 9.44 -14.00 -36.37
CA ALA A 493 10.49 -13.73 -35.40
C ALA A 493 11.55 -12.78 -35.99
N GLY A 494 12.08 -11.92 -35.16
CA GLY A 494 13.12 -10.97 -35.53
C GLY A 494 13.21 -9.77 -34.63
N THR A 495 13.95 -8.76 -35.04
CA THR A 495 14.09 -7.51 -34.31
C THR A 495 13.06 -6.49 -34.80
N ALA A 496 12.37 -5.82 -33.89
CA ALA A 496 11.42 -4.77 -34.23
C ALA A 496 12.15 -3.51 -34.70
N TYR A 497 11.69 -2.91 -35.78
CA TYR A 497 12.26 -1.67 -36.34
C TYR A 497 11.32 -0.48 -36.13
N ALA A 498 11.93 0.67 -35.79
CA ALA A 498 11.22 1.93 -35.63
C ALA A 498 10.36 2.29 -36.84
N TYR A 499 10.87 2.05 -38.05
CA TYR A 499 10.13 2.30 -39.30
C TYR A 499 8.85 1.45 -39.42
N ALA A 500 8.90 0.18 -39.04
CA ALA A 500 7.74 -0.70 -39.10
C ALA A 500 6.68 -0.30 -38.07
N ILE A 501 7.11 -0.02 -36.84
CA ILE A 501 6.23 0.43 -35.75
C ILE A 501 5.57 1.75 -36.13
N ASP A 502 6.32 2.74 -36.61
CA ASP A 502 5.82 4.05 -37.03
C ASP A 502 4.71 3.92 -38.10
N LYS A 503 4.91 3.07 -39.09
CA LYS A 503 3.91 2.81 -40.15
C LYS A 503 2.65 2.08 -39.69
N LEU A 504 2.71 1.41 -38.56
CA LEU A 504 1.60 0.62 -38.00
C LEU A 504 0.90 1.32 -36.83
N GLN A 505 1.37 2.49 -36.37
CA GLN A 505 0.79 3.19 -35.23
C GLN A 505 -0.69 3.57 -35.42
N ASP A 506 -1.14 3.80 -36.66
CA ASP A 506 -2.53 4.07 -36.97
C ASP A 506 -3.45 2.85 -36.72
N ARG A 507 -2.90 1.65 -36.61
CA ARG A 507 -3.65 0.43 -36.38
C ARG A 507 -3.88 0.13 -34.89
N GLY A 508 -3.11 0.74 -34.00
CA GLY A 508 -3.23 0.54 -32.58
C GLY A 508 -2.00 0.95 -31.79
N ARG A 509 -1.96 0.54 -30.53
CA ARG A 509 -0.90 0.87 -29.58
C ARG A 509 0.06 -0.31 -29.45
N PHE A 510 1.35 -0.08 -29.57
CA PHE A 510 2.38 -1.10 -29.44
C PHE A 510 2.89 -1.22 -28.00
N PHE A 511 3.18 -2.47 -27.57
CA PHE A 511 3.76 -2.82 -26.26
C PHE A 511 5.27 -2.99 -26.33
N ILE A 512 5.84 -3.02 -27.54
CA ILE A 512 7.26 -3.22 -27.80
C ILE A 512 7.91 -1.93 -28.26
N PHE A 513 9.23 -1.84 -28.03
CA PHE A 513 10.06 -0.74 -28.49
C PHE A 513 10.92 -1.16 -29.72
N PRO A 514 11.43 -0.20 -30.48
CA PRO A 514 12.45 -0.47 -31.50
C PRO A 514 13.66 -1.20 -30.92
N GLN A 515 14.22 -2.12 -31.66
CA GLN A 515 15.37 -2.98 -31.31
C GLN A 515 15.01 -4.14 -30.37
N GLU A 516 13.79 -4.30 -29.93
CA GLU A 516 13.37 -5.48 -29.18
C GLU A 516 13.21 -6.69 -30.10
N GLU A 517 13.58 -7.86 -29.59
CA GLU A 517 13.33 -9.13 -30.26
C GLU A 517 11.87 -9.55 -30.06
N VAL A 518 11.26 -10.07 -31.11
CA VAL A 518 9.91 -10.63 -31.10
C VAL A 518 9.92 -12.04 -31.68
N TYR A 519 8.92 -12.85 -31.31
CA TYR A 519 8.69 -14.15 -31.91
C TYR A 519 7.38 -14.19 -32.70
N ALA A 520 7.26 -15.10 -33.66
CA ALA A 520 6.03 -15.27 -34.43
C ALA A 520 4.86 -15.69 -33.51
N GLY A 521 3.74 -14.98 -33.61
CA GLY A 521 2.58 -15.18 -32.74
C GLY A 521 2.61 -14.40 -31.43
N GLN A 522 3.66 -13.64 -31.15
CA GLN A 522 3.71 -12.75 -29.97
C GLN A 522 2.68 -11.63 -30.10
N VAL A 523 1.95 -11.35 -29.03
CA VAL A 523 1.12 -10.15 -28.93
C VAL A 523 2.02 -8.94 -28.71
N VAL A 524 2.12 -8.08 -29.71
CA VAL A 524 3.02 -6.93 -29.72
C VAL A 524 2.30 -5.60 -29.52
N GLY A 525 0.97 -5.63 -29.47
CA GLY A 525 0.17 -4.41 -29.29
C GLY A 525 -1.32 -4.70 -29.18
N GLU A 526 -2.07 -3.62 -28.91
CA GLU A 526 -3.54 -3.57 -28.91
C GLU A 526 -4.02 -2.95 -30.23
N ASN A 527 -4.95 -3.63 -30.92
CA ASN A 527 -5.57 -3.10 -32.13
C ASN A 527 -6.55 -1.98 -31.77
N ALA A 528 -6.66 -0.96 -32.60
CA ALA A 528 -7.69 0.07 -32.46
C ALA A 528 -9.13 -0.44 -32.74
N LYS A 529 -9.26 -1.63 -33.36
CA LYS A 529 -10.51 -2.33 -33.65
C LYS A 529 -10.67 -3.57 -32.76
N ASP A 530 -11.84 -4.15 -32.80
CA ASP A 530 -12.23 -5.32 -31.98
C ASP A 530 -11.65 -6.66 -32.46
N ASN A 531 -11.04 -6.72 -33.63
CA ASN A 531 -10.45 -7.93 -34.21
C ASN A 531 -8.93 -8.03 -34.04
N ASP A 532 -8.44 -9.26 -33.91
CA ASP A 532 -7.00 -9.53 -33.91
C ASP A 532 -6.44 -9.43 -35.34
N ILE A 533 -5.29 -8.80 -35.50
CA ILE A 533 -4.58 -8.71 -36.78
C ILE A 533 -3.11 -9.08 -36.64
N VAL A 534 -2.58 -9.72 -37.67
CA VAL A 534 -1.17 -10.04 -37.79
C VAL A 534 -0.44 -8.87 -38.46
N VAL A 535 0.66 -8.43 -37.86
CA VAL A 535 1.47 -7.29 -38.34
C VAL A 535 2.94 -7.65 -38.44
N ASN A 536 3.64 -7.07 -39.41
CA ASN A 536 5.07 -7.26 -39.54
C ASN A 536 5.83 -6.07 -38.95
N VAL A 537 6.37 -6.27 -37.73
CA VAL A 537 7.18 -5.27 -37.01
C VAL A 537 8.68 -5.39 -37.29
N THR A 538 9.09 -6.42 -38.00
CA THR A 538 10.51 -6.71 -38.35
C THR A 538 10.93 -6.16 -39.70
N LYS A 539 10.02 -5.46 -40.40
CA LYS A 539 10.28 -4.89 -41.72
C LYS A 539 11.20 -3.68 -41.65
N SER A 540 12.41 -3.81 -42.18
CA SER A 540 13.34 -2.71 -42.29
C SER A 540 12.98 -1.75 -43.47
N LYS A 541 13.40 -0.49 -43.37
CA LYS A 541 13.32 0.44 -44.51
C LYS A 541 14.27 -0.03 -45.59
N LYS A 542 13.75 -0.33 -46.79
CA LYS A 542 14.63 -0.58 -47.95
C LYS A 542 15.37 0.70 -48.28
N LEU A 543 16.70 0.63 -48.25
CA LEU A 543 17.56 1.72 -48.74
C LEU A 543 17.36 1.83 -50.25
N THR A 544 16.67 2.85 -50.71
CA THR A 544 16.62 3.23 -52.12
C THR A 544 17.68 4.28 -52.39
N ASN A 545 18.48 4.11 -53.46
CA ASN A 545 19.52 5.06 -53.89
C ASN A 545 18.97 6.40 -54.41
N MET A 546 17.69 6.67 -54.33
CA MET A 546 17.08 7.95 -54.65
C MET A 546 17.05 8.85 -53.41
N ARG A 547 17.84 9.88 -53.40
CA ARG A 547 17.69 11.06 -52.53
C ARG A 547 16.38 11.75 -52.91
N ALA A 548 15.27 11.39 -52.33
CA ALA A 548 14.10 12.24 -52.29
C ALA A 548 14.44 13.40 -51.34
N SER A 549 14.51 14.61 -51.90
CA SER A 549 14.60 15.86 -51.14
C SER A 549 13.29 16.09 -50.42
N GLY A 550 13.13 15.50 -49.26
CA GLY A 550 11.94 15.63 -48.44
C GLY A 550 12.09 14.77 -47.20
N ALA A 551 12.52 15.42 -46.15
CA ALA A 551 12.39 15.01 -44.76
C ALA A 551 12.86 13.57 -44.40
N ASP A 552 14.01 13.49 -43.79
CA ASP A 552 14.24 12.53 -42.73
C ASP A 552 13.29 12.87 -41.55
N ASP A 553 12.01 12.63 -41.75
CA ASP A 553 11.07 12.64 -40.65
C ASP A 553 11.50 11.55 -39.68
N LYS A 554 12.05 11.95 -38.55
CA LYS A 554 12.38 11.05 -37.46
C LYS A 554 11.09 10.34 -37.06
N ALA A 555 11.09 9.02 -37.17
CA ALA A 555 9.96 8.22 -36.70
C ALA A 555 9.63 8.61 -35.25
N ARG A 556 8.42 9.14 -35.04
CA ARG A 556 7.94 9.53 -33.72
C ARG A 556 7.10 8.39 -33.17
N ILE A 557 7.73 7.56 -32.35
CA ILE A 557 7.04 6.46 -31.67
C ILE A 557 6.44 6.99 -30.38
N VAL A 558 5.13 6.76 -30.23
CA VAL A 558 4.41 7.10 -29.00
C VAL A 558 4.56 5.91 -28.05
N PRO A 559 5.26 6.05 -26.90
CA PRO A 559 5.36 4.98 -25.92
C PRO A 559 4.00 4.69 -25.28
N LEU A 560 3.90 3.51 -24.65
CA LEU A 560 2.76 3.10 -23.83
C LEU A 560 2.55 4.05 -22.66
#